data_7bc9521bba97816983475baf7b3cc27e
#
_entry.id   7bc9521bba97816983475baf7b3cc27e
#
_cell.length_a   1.000
_cell.length_b   1.000
_cell.length_c   1.000
_cell.angle_alpha   90.00
_cell.angle_beta   90.00
_cell.angle_gamma   90.00
#
_symmetry.space_group_name_H-M   'P 1'
#
loop_
_entity.id
_entity.type
_entity.pdbx_description
1 polymer ?
#
loop_
_entity_poly.entity_id
_entity_poly.type
_entity_poly.pdbx_seq_one_letter_code
_entity_poly.pdbx_strand_id
1 'polypeptide(L)'
;MTDIKTALGQEWTTLQNNYERYESGALTVKLVAVVLFFSGFALEVGPWLVCAVLLVLWLQEGIFKTCQARLGERLLELERLHSAETADGPGDPAFQLHTTWRAGRKGTAGLLAEYALSASRPTVAFPYVVLIVLVLTMGLPLPT
;
A
#
# COMPACT_ATOMS: atom_id res chain seq x y z
N MET A 1 29.05 -12.92 -16.02
CA MET A 1 29.00 -12.46 -14.62
C MET A 1 28.69 -10.98 -14.49
N THR A 2 29.33 -10.10 -15.23
CA THR A 2 29.07 -8.64 -15.21
C THR A 2 27.63 -8.29 -15.64
N ASP A 3 27.07 -9.01 -16.60
CA ASP A 3 25.72 -8.78 -17.14
C ASP A 3 24.61 -9.06 -16.13
N ILE A 4 24.71 -10.13 -15.34
CA ILE A 4 23.70 -10.50 -14.33
C ILE A 4 23.67 -9.46 -13.19
N LYS A 5 24.83 -9.01 -12.73
CA LYS A 5 24.91 -7.95 -11.69
C LYS A 5 24.31 -6.63 -12.17
N THR A 6 24.52 -6.30 -13.43
CA THR A 6 23.95 -5.12 -14.07
C THR A 6 22.43 -5.24 -14.19
N ALA A 7 21.91 -6.41 -14.58
CA ALA A 7 20.48 -6.68 -14.68
C ALA A 7 19.78 -6.63 -13.31
N LEU A 8 20.38 -7.24 -12.28
CA LEU A 8 19.86 -7.16 -10.90
C LEU A 8 19.85 -5.73 -10.37
N GLY A 9 20.88 -4.93 -10.63
CA GLY A 9 20.93 -3.53 -10.26
C GLY A 9 19.87 -2.68 -10.94
N GLN A 10 19.58 -2.94 -12.21
CA GLN A 10 18.52 -2.26 -12.95
C GLN A 10 17.13 -2.64 -12.41
N GLU A 11 16.90 -3.92 -12.12
CA GLU A 11 15.66 -4.38 -11.51
C GLU A 11 15.47 -3.73 -10.12
N TRP A 12 16.52 -3.72 -9.28
CA TRP A 12 16.49 -3.11 -7.96
C TRP A 12 16.11 -1.62 -8.05
N THR A 13 16.78 -0.85 -8.92
CA THR A 13 16.48 0.58 -9.09
C THR A 13 15.04 0.83 -9.53
N THR A 14 14.53 0.01 -10.45
CA THR A 14 13.15 0.13 -10.93
C THR A 14 12.14 -0.18 -9.82
N LEU A 15 12.39 -1.22 -9.03
CA LEU A 15 11.52 -1.62 -7.93
C LEU A 15 11.56 -0.61 -6.79
N GLN A 16 12.74 -0.05 -6.47
CA GLN A 16 12.90 0.99 -5.47
C GLN A 16 12.11 2.25 -5.86
N ASN A 17 12.21 2.70 -7.10
CA ASN A 17 11.43 3.83 -7.59
C ASN A 17 9.91 3.58 -7.51
N ASN A 18 9.47 2.37 -7.82
CA ASN A 18 8.06 2.00 -7.68
C ASN A 18 7.62 1.94 -6.22
N TYR A 19 8.46 1.43 -5.32
CA TYR A 19 8.21 1.40 -3.89
C TYR A 19 7.98 2.80 -3.32
N GLU A 20 8.84 3.77 -3.68
CA GLU A 20 8.73 5.18 -3.29
C GLU A 20 7.48 5.84 -3.88
N ARG A 21 7.11 5.50 -5.12
CA ARG A 21 5.87 5.99 -5.74
C ARG A 21 4.62 5.50 -5.00
N TYR A 22 4.58 4.26 -4.53
CA TYR A 22 3.48 3.76 -3.70
C TYR A 22 3.41 4.46 -2.36
N GLU A 23 4.55 4.78 -1.76
CA GLU A 23 4.60 5.52 -0.50
C GLU A 23 4.08 6.96 -0.67
N SER A 24 4.54 7.66 -1.69
CA SER A 24 4.04 8.99 -2.07
C SER A 24 2.54 8.95 -2.40
N GLY A 25 2.07 7.94 -3.13
CA GLY A 25 0.66 7.73 -3.42
C GLY A 25 -0.18 7.54 -2.15
N ALA A 26 0.29 6.72 -1.21
CA ALA A 26 -0.39 6.52 0.07
C ALA A 26 -0.48 7.82 0.89
N LEU A 27 0.59 8.63 0.92
CA LEU A 27 0.56 9.95 1.56
C LEU A 27 -0.47 10.88 0.88
N THR A 28 -0.50 10.90 -0.45
CA THR A 28 -1.47 11.70 -1.21
C THR A 28 -2.90 11.32 -0.86
N VAL A 29 -3.22 10.03 -0.75
CA VAL A 29 -4.56 9.56 -0.36
C VAL A 29 -4.93 10.06 1.04
N LYS A 30 -4.01 10.06 2.00
CA LYS A 30 -4.22 10.62 3.34
C LYS A 30 -4.53 12.12 3.31
N LEU A 31 -3.77 12.89 2.54
CA LEU A 31 -4.01 14.34 2.40
C LEU A 31 -5.37 14.61 1.76
N VAL A 32 -5.74 13.85 0.73
CA VAL A 32 -7.06 13.94 0.10
C VAL A 32 -8.16 13.61 1.10
N ALA A 33 -8.00 12.59 1.94
CA ALA A 33 -8.97 12.25 2.98
C ALA A 33 -9.20 13.42 3.96
N VAL A 34 -8.13 14.07 4.40
CA VAL A 34 -8.21 15.25 5.28
C VAL A 34 -8.92 16.41 4.60
N VAL A 35 -8.56 16.70 3.34
CA VAL A 35 -9.21 17.79 2.57
C VAL A 35 -10.69 17.50 2.38
N LEU A 36 -11.06 16.27 2.01
CA LEU A 36 -12.47 15.88 1.82
C LEU A 36 -13.26 15.92 3.14
N PHE A 37 -12.65 15.56 4.26
CA PHE A 37 -13.27 15.72 5.57
C PHE A 37 -13.63 17.19 5.85
N PHE A 38 -12.69 18.12 5.73
CA PHE A 38 -12.95 19.55 5.96
C PHE A 38 -13.92 20.13 4.93
N SER A 39 -13.82 19.73 3.66
CA SER A 39 -14.75 20.15 2.62
C SER A 39 -16.17 19.64 2.88
N GLY A 40 -16.30 18.39 3.31
CA GLY A 40 -17.59 17.80 3.66
C GLY A 40 -18.25 18.54 4.83
N PHE A 41 -17.46 18.92 5.83
CA PHE A 41 -17.92 19.71 6.95
C PHE A 41 -18.35 21.14 6.52
N ALA A 42 -17.55 21.82 5.70
CA ALA A 42 -17.82 23.19 5.24
C ALA A 42 -19.04 23.26 4.29
N LEU A 43 -19.31 22.19 3.54
CA LEU A 43 -20.43 22.10 2.60
C LEU A 43 -21.67 21.43 3.21
N GLU A 44 -21.68 21.16 4.52
CA GLU A 44 -22.78 20.50 5.24
C GLU A 44 -23.19 19.16 4.61
N VAL A 45 -22.22 18.41 4.06
CA VAL A 45 -22.46 17.10 3.46
C VAL A 45 -22.88 16.11 4.55
N GLY A 46 -23.88 15.29 4.25
CA GLY A 46 -24.39 14.31 5.21
C GLY A 46 -23.28 13.39 5.74
N PRO A 47 -23.22 13.13 7.07
CA PRO A 47 -22.10 12.43 7.73
C PRO A 47 -21.87 11.03 7.18
N TRP A 48 -22.91 10.33 6.78
CA TRP A 48 -22.82 8.98 6.19
C TRP A 48 -22.07 8.96 4.87
N LEU A 49 -22.24 10.00 4.03
CA LEU A 49 -21.54 10.10 2.75
C LEU A 49 -20.05 10.37 3.00
N VAL A 50 -19.73 11.28 3.94
CA VAL A 50 -18.34 11.55 4.32
C VAL A 50 -17.67 10.28 4.87
N CYS A 51 -18.32 9.54 5.76
CA CYS A 51 -17.82 8.26 6.27
C CYS A 51 -17.59 7.25 5.15
N ALA A 52 -18.52 7.12 4.21
CA ALA A 52 -18.38 6.20 3.08
C ALA A 52 -17.15 6.52 2.22
N VAL A 53 -16.92 7.81 1.91
CA VAL A 53 -15.75 8.26 1.17
C VAL A 53 -14.46 7.98 1.93
N LEU A 54 -14.40 8.28 3.23
CA LEU A 54 -13.24 7.99 4.08
C LEU A 54 -12.94 6.50 4.13
N LEU A 55 -13.95 5.63 4.20
CA LEU A 55 -13.76 4.17 4.16
C LEU A 55 -13.19 3.68 2.83
N VAL A 56 -13.66 4.24 1.71
CA VAL A 56 -13.11 3.92 0.38
C VAL A 56 -11.63 4.33 0.28
N LEU A 57 -11.27 5.52 0.75
CA LEU A 57 -9.88 6.00 0.75
C LEU A 57 -9.00 5.16 1.68
N TRP A 58 -9.53 4.76 2.84
CA TRP A 58 -8.83 3.86 3.76
C TRP A 58 -8.53 2.51 3.11
N LEU A 59 -9.52 1.91 2.43
CA LEU A 59 -9.32 0.67 1.69
C LEU A 59 -8.29 0.84 0.57
N GLN A 60 -8.35 1.94 -0.18
CA GLN A 60 -7.40 2.28 -1.23
C GLN A 60 -5.97 2.35 -0.70
N GLU A 61 -5.76 2.98 0.46
CA GLU A 61 -4.42 3.00 1.09
C GLU A 61 -3.97 1.59 1.53
N GLY A 62 -4.88 0.77 2.05
CA GLY A 62 -4.61 -0.64 2.38
C GLY A 62 -4.09 -1.43 1.17
N ILE A 63 -4.69 -1.21 -0.02
CA ILE A 63 -4.23 -1.79 -1.30
C ILE A 63 -2.83 -1.30 -1.64
N PHE A 64 -2.55 0.00 -1.55
CA PHE A 64 -1.22 0.55 -1.82
C PHE A 64 -0.16 -0.05 -0.90
N LYS A 65 -0.45 -0.17 0.40
CA LYS A 65 0.48 -0.78 1.36
C LYS A 65 0.71 -2.27 1.11
N THR A 66 -0.28 -2.99 0.63
CA THR A 66 -0.10 -4.39 0.22
C THR A 66 0.80 -4.50 -1.01
N CYS A 67 0.60 -3.66 -2.03
CA CYS A 67 1.47 -3.62 -3.19
C CYS A 67 2.91 -3.23 -2.82
N GLN A 68 3.06 -2.23 -1.95
CA GLN A 68 4.36 -1.79 -1.44
C GLN A 68 5.09 -2.91 -0.68
N ALA A 69 4.39 -3.66 0.19
CA ALA A 69 4.98 -4.77 0.93
C ALA A 69 5.54 -5.86 0.00
N ARG A 70 4.83 -6.19 -1.06
CA ARG A 70 5.28 -7.18 -2.07
C ARG A 70 6.51 -6.72 -2.85
N LEU A 71 6.60 -5.42 -3.17
CA LEU A 71 7.80 -4.85 -3.78
C LEU A 71 8.98 -4.92 -2.80
N GLY A 72 8.74 -4.63 -1.52
CA GLY A 72 9.75 -4.72 -0.48
C GLY A 72 10.31 -6.14 -0.30
N GLU A 73 9.46 -7.16 -0.34
CA GLU A 73 9.89 -8.57 -0.28
C GLU A 73 10.83 -8.91 -1.45
N ARG A 74 10.50 -8.47 -2.66
CA ARG A 74 11.34 -8.68 -3.85
C ARG A 74 12.64 -7.90 -3.78
N LEU A 75 12.62 -6.65 -3.26
CA LEU A 75 13.84 -5.85 -3.06
C LEU A 75 14.82 -6.57 -2.13
N LEU A 76 14.34 -7.11 -1.00
CA LEU A 76 15.17 -7.88 -0.07
C LEU A 76 15.75 -9.14 -0.70
N GLU A 77 15.00 -9.81 -1.56
CA GLU A 77 15.47 -10.97 -2.30
C GLU A 77 16.60 -10.59 -3.28
N LEU A 78 16.44 -9.49 -4.03
CA LEU A 78 17.47 -8.98 -4.93
C LEU A 78 18.76 -8.58 -4.20
N GLU A 79 18.63 -7.96 -3.03
CA GLU A 79 19.79 -7.61 -2.19
C GLU A 79 20.54 -8.86 -1.73
N ARG A 80 19.82 -9.91 -1.36
CA ARG A 80 20.44 -11.21 -1.00
C ARG A 80 21.14 -11.84 -2.19
N LEU A 81 20.53 -11.85 -3.36
CA LEU A 81 21.12 -12.39 -4.59
C LEU A 81 22.35 -11.59 -5.03
N HIS A 82 22.32 -10.27 -4.87
CA HIS A 82 23.45 -9.41 -5.19
C HIS A 82 24.63 -9.61 -4.23
N SER A 83 24.34 -9.91 -2.97
CA SER A 83 25.35 -10.16 -1.93
C SER A 83 25.91 -11.59 -1.96
N ALA A 84 25.17 -12.56 -2.53
CA ALA A 84 25.62 -13.93 -2.67
C ALA A 84 26.68 -14.03 -3.79
N GLU A 85 27.89 -14.45 -3.45
CA GLU A 85 28.98 -14.64 -4.40
C GLU A 85 28.73 -15.80 -5.39
N THR A 86 27.74 -16.63 -5.17
CA THR A 86 27.41 -17.83 -5.94
C THR A 86 26.03 -17.73 -6.56
N ALA A 87 25.93 -17.04 -7.70
CA ALA A 87 24.75 -17.11 -8.57
C ALA A 87 24.92 -18.23 -9.63
N ASP A 88 25.32 -19.43 -9.23
CA ASP A 88 25.42 -20.62 -10.09
C ASP A 88 24.18 -21.52 -9.95
N GLY A 89 22.97 -20.92 -10.00
CA GLY A 89 21.72 -21.64 -10.09
C GLY A 89 21.26 -21.77 -11.56
N PRO A 90 20.47 -22.81 -11.91
CA PRO A 90 19.91 -22.94 -13.25
C PRO A 90 18.82 -21.87 -13.46
N GLY A 91 19.16 -20.81 -14.16
CA GLY A 91 18.24 -19.72 -14.55
C GLY A 91 18.75 -18.33 -14.15
N ASP A 92 18.34 -17.32 -14.92
CA ASP A 92 18.64 -15.92 -14.62
C ASP A 92 17.74 -15.46 -13.45
N PRO A 93 18.28 -15.04 -12.29
CA PRO A 93 17.48 -14.60 -11.14
C PRO A 93 16.86 -13.21 -11.34
N ALA A 94 17.28 -12.48 -12.39
CA ALA A 94 16.77 -11.14 -12.69
C ALA A 94 15.37 -11.17 -13.34
N PHE A 95 14.61 -10.08 -13.17
CA PHE A 95 13.31 -9.86 -13.82
C PHE A 95 12.22 -10.91 -13.55
N GLN A 96 12.26 -11.58 -12.39
CA GLN A 96 11.29 -12.62 -12.02
C GLN A 96 10.14 -12.11 -11.11
N LEU A 97 9.93 -10.80 -10.99
CA LEU A 97 8.89 -10.22 -10.14
C LEU A 97 7.50 -10.84 -10.39
N HIS A 98 7.10 -10.93 -11.67
CA HIS A 98 5.77 -11.46 -12.02
C HIS A 98 5.63 -12.96 -11.78
N THR A 99 6.70 -13.72 -11.96
CA THR A 99 6.70 -15.18 -11.73
C THR A 99 6.58 -15.49 -10.23
N THR A 100 7.36 -14.82 -9.41
CA THR A 100 7.34 -14.94 -7.96
C THR A 100 6.00 -14.49 -7.38
N TRP A 101 5.47 -13.37 -7.88
CA TRP A 101 4.17 -12.84 -7.47
C TRP A 101 3.01 -13.79 -7.82
N ARG A 102 3.07 -14.43 -8.99
CA ARG A 102 2.06 -15.37 -9.45
C ARG A 102 2.08 -16.68 -8.65
N ALA A 103 3.26 -17.16 -8.27
CA ALA A 103 3.43 -18.36 -7.45
C ALA A 103 2.92 -18.18 -6.01
N GLY A 104 3.10 -16.97 -5.43
CA GLY A 104 2.62 -16.62 -4.09
C GLY A 104 1.16 -16.18 -4.00
N ARG A 105 0.41 -16.16 -5.11
CA ARG A 105 -0.95 -15.62 -5.16
C ARG A 105 -1.93 -16.52 -4.43
N LYS A 106 -2.30 -16.13 -3.22
CA LYS A 106 -3.46 -16.65 -2.51
C LYS A 106 -4.72 -16.24 -3.28
N GLY A 107 -5.72 -17.10 -3.37
CA GLY A 107 -6.98 -16.80 -4.08
C GLY A 107 -7.61 -15.46 -3.65
N THR A 108 -8.72 -15.06 -4.29
CA THR A 108 -9.37 -13.76 -4.05
C THR A 108 -9.66 -13.48 -2.57
N ALA A 109 -10.06 -14.49 -1.81
CA ALA A 109 -10.30 -14.36 -0.36
C ALA A 109 -9.01 -14.05 0.41
N GLY A 110 -7.89 -14.70 0.06
CA GLY A 110 -6.58 -14.42 0.66
C GLY A 110 -6.09 -13.00 0.34
N LEU A 111 -6.36 -12.52 -0.87
CA LEU A 111 -6.04 -11.17 -1.29
C LEU A 111 -6.82 -10.11 -0.48
N LEU A 112 -8.12 -10.33 -0.30
CA LEU A 112 -8.96 -9.46 0.53
C LEU A 112 -8.51 -9.45 1.99
N ALA A 113 -8.11 -10.60 2.54
CA ALA A 113 -7.56 -10.68 3.88
C ALA A 113 -6.24 -9.89 4.02
N GLU A 114 -5.35 -9.96 3.03
CA GLU A 114 -4.12 -9.15 3.00
C GLU A 114 -4.42 -7.65 2.97
N TYR A 115 -5.41 -7.22 2.19
CA TYR A 115 -5.83 -5.81 2.16
C TYR A 115 -6.39 -5.35 3.50
N ALA A 116 -7.24 -6.16 4.14
CA ALA A 116 -7.80 -5.88 5.46
C ALA A 116 -6.71 -5.80 6.54
N LEU A 117 -5.75 -6.73 6.52
CA LEU A 117 -4.59 -6.72 7.43
C LEU A 117 -3.70 -5.49 7.20
N SER A 118 -3.48 -5.09 5.95
CA SER A 118 -2.71 -3.89 5.63
C SER A 118 -3.44 -2.63 6.06
N ALA A 119 -4.76 -2.55 5.88
CA ALA A 119 -5.59 -1.44 6.32
C ALA A 119 -5.64 -1.32 7.86
N SER A 120 -5.56 -2.42 8.59
CA SER A 120 -5.58 -2.44 10.06
C SER A 120 -4.25 -2.02 10.72
N ARG A 121 -3.17 -1.85 9.95
CA ARG A 121 -1.89 -1.36 10.49
C ARG A 121 -2.09 0.02 11.14
N PRO A 122 -1.56 0.27 12.35
CA PRO A 122 -1.78 1.53 13.06
C PRO A 122 -1.43 2.77 12.23
N THR A 123 -0.37 2.71 11.43
CA THR A 123 0.08 3.80 10.56
C THR A 123 -0.87 4.10 9.41
N VAL A 124 -1.69 3.13 9.00
CA VAL A 124 -2.72 3.28 7.96
C VAL A 124 -4.05 3.66 8.60
N ALA A 125 -4.47 2.96 9.64
CA ALA A 125 -5.76 3.13 10.28
C ALA A 125 -5.91 4.47 11.03
N PHE A 126 -4.82 4.96 11.65
CA PHE A 126 -4.85 6.11 12.54
C PHE A 126 -5.57 7.34 11.96
N PRO A 127 -5.24 7.88 10.77
CA PRO A 127 -5.91 9.08 10.31
C PRO A 127 -7.40 8.85 10.03
N TYR A 128 -7.77 7.73 9.45
CA TYR A 128 -9.15 7.43 9.06
C TYR A 128 -10.06 7.19 10.26
N VAL A 129 -9.59 6.42 11.23
CA VAL A 129 -10.35 6.17 12.47
C VAL A 129 -10.66 7.47 13.19
N VAL A 130 -9.67 8.35 13.32
CA VAL A 130 -9.85 9.67 13.94
C VAL A 130 -10.86 10.51 13.17
N LEU A 131 -10.72 10.59 11.83
CA LEU A 131 -11.63 11.38 10.99
C LEU A 131 -13.06 10.84 11.05
N ILE A 132 -13.25 9.51 11.00
CA ILE A 132 -14.57 8.88 11.09
C ILE A 132 -15.21 9.17 12.47
N VAL A 133 -14.46 9.01 13.55
CA VAL A 133 -14.95 9.32 14.89
C VAL A 133 -15.37 10.80 14.99
N LEU A 134 -14.58 11.72 14.43
CA LEU A 134 -14.94 13.14 14.38
C LEU A 134 -16.23 13.39 13.58
N VAL A 135 -16.39 12.76 12.40
CA VAL A 135 -17.62 12.86 11.62
C VAL A 135 -18.83 12.40 12.42
N LEU A 136 -18.72 11.25 13.09
CA LEU A 136 -19.82 10.67 13.85
C LEU A 136 -20.17 11.50 15.10
N THR A 137 -19.17 12.06 15.79
CA THR A 137 -19.42 12.89 16.98
C THR A 137 -19.94 14.28 16.66
N MET A 138 -19.52 14.87 15.53
CA MET A 138 -19.93 16.22 15.13
C MET A 138 -21.18 16.21 14.24
N GLY A 139 -21.41 15.15 13.49
CA GLY A 139 -22.50 15.04 12.51
C GLY A 139 -23.76 14.36 13.03
N LEU A 140 -23.73 13.71 14.21
CA LEU A 140 -24.93 13.15 14.82
C LEU A 140 -25.51 14.16 15.81
N PRO A 141 -26.83 14.45 15.75
CA PRO A 141 -27.49 15.27 16.76
C PRO A 141 -27.31 14.60 18.12
N LEU A 142 -26.78 15.34 19.08
CA LEU A 142 -26.70 14.87 20.47
C LEU A 142 -28.14 14.60 20.94
N PRO A 143 -28.41 13.47 21.60
CA PRO A 143 -29.71 13.25 22.21
C PRO A 143 -29.91 14.31 23.31
N THR A 144 -30.87 15.20 23.06
CA THR A 144 -31.36 16.20 24.02
C THR A 144 -32.23 15.50 25.07
#